data_51c4a20ce70dc44c3b7d56c41d6b8971
#
_entry.id   51c4a20ce70dc44c3b7d56c41d6b8971
#
_cell.length_a   1.000
_cell.length_b   1.000
_cell.length_c   1.000
_cell.angle_alpha   90.00
_cell.angle_beta   90.00
_cell.angle_gamma   90.00
#
_symmetry.space_group_name_H-M   'P 1'
#
loop_
_entity.id
_entity.type
_entity.pdbx_description
1 polymer ?
#
loop_
_entity_poly.entity_id
_entity_poly.type
_entity_poly.pdbx_seq_one_letter_code
_entity_poly.pdbx_strand_id
1 'polypeptide(L)'
;MRKFNIKDLILDGITYLFSSVSLILLVIIFIFIFQKGFSSLNLELFTSPYWSENYYASIPASNNTYLLKSTLDSNEYYSEKFGIALKDDFNARNEAIVVISYVHPDSPFNELTNSTSGANEGQIITAQEGMIVNKISYINSNGVTRSAGLVIKQMAEDTINTIEKSDQLDSVFLQTQGGGILGSLIATIMLILISLLISLPIGIMTAIYLNEYAKYNRFTPWIRSSIELLTGVPSIVFGLMGVLVLFPITSVFGASGTSILLGGLTLSIILLPVIIRTTEESLKVVPDSFREASHSLGANHSQTIFKIIIPAALPGILTATILSIGRIIGESAALIYTMGTYISDKPELLKGATSLAVQIWSIMNGDQPNFGLASAISIIILVMVLVMNIGVKVLTRSKVKKW
;
A
#
# COMPACT_ATOMS: atom_id res chain seq x y z
N MET A 1 -8.58 -36.78 -43.25
CA MET A 1 -8.78 -37.41 -41.94
C MET A 1 -7.45 -37.40 -41.20
N ARG A 2 -7.32 -36.56 -40.16
CA ARG A 2 -6.11 -36.54 -39.29
C ARG A 2 -6.06 -37.87 -38.55
N LYS A 3 -5.04 -38.69 -38.75
CA LYS A 3 -4.84 -39.93 -38.01
C LYS A 3 -4.72 -39.54 -36.51
N PHE A 4 -5.66 -40.01 -35.71
CA PHE A 4 -5.60 -39.87 -34.23
C PHE A 4 -4.36 -40.59 -33.74
N ASN A 5 -3.37 -39.83 -33.30
CA ASN A 5 -2.16 -40.39 -32.73
C ASN A 5 -2.32 -40.42 -31.19
N ILE A 6 -2.32 -41.60 -30.61
CA ILE A 6 -2.48 -41.81 -29.14
C ILE A 6 -1.46 -40.98 -28.37
N LYS A 7 -0.25 -40.79 -28.92
CA LYS A 7 0.78 -39.94 -28.29
C LYS A 7 0.35 -38.49 -28.20
N ASP A 8 -0.32 -37.94 -29.21
CA ASP A 8 -0.80 -36.55 -29.23
C ASP A 8 -1.91 -36.38 -28.17
N LEU A 9 -2.81 -37.39 -28.04
CA LEU A 9 -3.88 -37.39 -27.05
C LEU A 9 -3.32 -37.41 -25.60
N ILE A 10 -2.27 -38.19 -25.35
CA ILE A 10 -1.61 -38.27 -24.03
C ILE A 10 -0.91 -36.95 -23.75
N LEU A 11 -0.20 -36.35 -24.70
CA LEU A 11 0.48 -35.07 -24.52
C LEU A 11 -0.51 -33.93 -24.28
N ASP A 12 -1.60 -33.87 -25.00
CA ASP A 12 -2.69 -32.91 -24.79
C ASP A 12 -3.32 -33.10 -23.39
N GLY A 13 -3.59 -34.35 -23.00
CA GLY A 13 -4.12 -34.67 -21.68
C GLY A 13 -3.19 -34.22 -20.54
N ILE A 14 -1.89 -34.46 -20.67
CA ILE A 14 -0.88 -33.97 -19.71
C ILE A 14 -0.86 -32.45 -19.65
N THR A 15 -0.89 -31.78 -20.82
CA THR A 15 -0.90 -30.32 -20.89
C THR A 15 -2.13 -29.71 -20.21
N TYR A 16 -3.32 -30.28 -20.47
CA TYR A 16 -4.55 -29.84 -19.81
C TYR A 16 -4.51 -30.08 -18.28
N LEU A 17 -3.95 -31.21 -17.85
CA LEU A 17 -3.83 -31.54 -16.42
C LEU A 17 -2.93 -30.51 -15.71
N PHE A 18 -1.74 -30.23 -16.21
CA PHE A 18 -0.84 -29.26 -15.59
C PHE A 18 -1.40 -27.82 -15.66
N SER A 19 -2.05 -27.45 -16.76
CA SER A 19 -2.73 -26.14 -16.87
C SER A 19 -3.87 -26.02 -15.86
N SER A 20 -4.65 -27.09 -15.65
CA SER A 20 -5.73 -27.11 -14.65
C SER A 20 -5.21 -27.01 -13.23
N VAL A 21 -4.11 -27.71 -12.90
CA VAL A 21 -3.48 -27.61 -11.57
C VAL A 21 -3.03 -26.18 -11.29
N SER A 22 -2.39 -25.52 -12.25
CA SER A 22 -1.96 -24.11 -12.12
C SER A 22 -3.13 -23.18 -11.87
N LEU A 23 -4.23 -23.36 -12.63
CA LEU A 23 -5.45 -22.56 -12.44
C LEU A 23 -6.10 -22.80 -11.07
N ILE A 24 -6.20 -24.06 -10.64
CA ILE A 24 -6.78 -24.43 -9.34
C ILE A 24 -5.97 -23.82 -8.20
N LEU A 25 -4.64 -23.90 -8.25
CA LEU A 25 -3.78 -23.27 -7.24
C LEU A 25 -3.98 -21.76 -7.16
N LEU A 26 -4.07 -21.09 -8.31
CA LEU A 26 -4.35 -19.67 -8.37
C LEU A 26 -5.70 -19.33 -7.71
N VAL A 27 -6.76 -20.08 -8.05
CA VAL A 27 -8.10 -19.89 -7.48
C VAL A 27 -8.10 -20.11 -5.97
N ILE A 28 -7.41 -21.14 -5.47
CA ILE A 28 -7.29 -21.42 -4.03
C ILE A 28 -6.61 -20.25 -3.30
N ILE A 29 -5.52 -19.70 -3.86
CA ILE A 29 -4.83 -18.54 -3.29
C ILE A 29 -5.77 -17.32 -3.23
N PHE A 30 -6.50 -17.04 -4.29
CA PHE A 30 -7.49 -15.96 -4.30
C PHE A 30 -8.57 -16.16 -3.24
N ILE A 31 -9.17 -17.36 -3.16
CA ILE A 31 -10.19 -17.67 -2.16
C ILE A 31 -9.63 -17.44 -0.75
N PHE A 32 -8.42 -17.93 -0.47
CA PHE A 32 -7.77 -17.73 0.83
C PHE A 32 -7.59 -16.24 1.18
N ILE A 33 -7.05 -15.46 0.25
CA ILE A 33 -6.82 -14.02 0.43
C ILE A 33 -8.15 -13.29 0.69
N PHE A 34 -9.19 -13.59 -0.10
CA PHE A 34 -10.49 -12.95 0.08
C PHE A 34 -11.19 -13.36 1.37
N GLN A 35 -11.15 -14.65 1.73
CA GLN A 35 -11.76 -15.14 2.99
C GLN A 35 -11.12 -14.52 4.24
N LYS A 36 -9.78 -14.38 4.24
CA LYS A 36 -9.06 -13.82 5.39
C LYS A 36 -9.05 -12.30 5.41
N GLY A 37 -9.01 -11.64 4.24
CA GLY A 37 -8.84 -10.20 4.14
C GLY A 37 -10.14 -9.41 4.14
N PHE A 38 -11.27 -10.02 3.74
CA PHE A 38 -12.52 -9.27 3.55
C PHE A 38 -13.08 -8.68 4.86
N SER A 39 -12.95 -9.41 5.96
CA SER A 39 -13.37 -8.93 7.28
C SER A 39 -12.56 -7.74 7.81
N SER A 40 -11.32 -7.57 7.33
CA SER A 40 -10.42 -6.47 7.73
C SER A 40 -10.48 -5.27 6.77
N LEU A 41 -11.31 -5.34 5.71
CA LEU A 41 -11.52 -4.23 4.77
C LEU A 41 -12.60 -3.30 5.31
N ASN A 42 -12.18 -2.24 5.99
CA ASN A 42 -13.05 -1.15 6.44
C ASN A 42 -12.49 0.22 5.96
N LEU A 43 -13.28 1.27 6.07
CA LEU A 43 -12.84 2.62 5.69
C LEU A 43 -11.73 3.14 6.61
N GLU A 44 -11.71 2.72 7.86
CA GLU A 44 -10.70 3.09 8.84
C GLU A 44 -9.29 2.65 8.40
N LEU A 45 -9.18 1.53 7.67
CA LEU A 45 -7.92 1.06 7.08
C LEU A 45 -7.24 2.14 6.22
N PHE A 46 -8.02 3.01 5.57
CA PHE A 46 -7.52 4.07 4.69
C PHE A 46 -7.36 5.42 5.39
N THR A 47 -7.93 5.63 6.58
CA THR A 47 -7.96 6.91 7.27
C THR A 47 -7.15 6.91 8.55
N SER A 48 -7.05 5.77 9.23
CA SER A 48 -6.32 5.66 10.49
C SER A 48 -4.80 5.62 10.27
N PRO A 49 -4.01 6.17 11.22
CA PRO A 49 -2.57 5.96 11.24
C PRO A 49 -2.24 4.48 11.46
N TYR A 50 -1.06 4.05 11.05
CA TYR A 50 -0.60 2.68 11.33
C TYR A 50 -0.26 2.49 12.81
N TRP A 51 0.37 3.49 13.41
CA TRP A 51 0.74 3.46 14.81
C TRP A 51 -0.41 3.93 15.69
N SER A 52 -0.76 3.14 16.69
CA SER A 52 -1.68 3.57 17.72
C SER A 52 -0.96 4.54 18.69
N GLU A 53 -1.61 5.65 18.98
CA GLU A 53 -1.16 6.60 19.99
C GLU A 53 -1.87 6.34 21.32
N ASN A 54 -1.12 6.38 22.41
CA ASN A 54 -1.62 6.16 23.76
C ASN A 54 -1.71 7.50 24.49
N TYR A 55 -2.86 7.79 25.08
CA TYR A 55 -3.13 8.99 25.85
C TYR A 55 -3.53 8.64 27.29
N TYR A 56 -2.69 9.00 28.23
CA TYR A 56 -3.06 9.05 29.64
C TYR A 56 -3.50 10.48 29.95
N ALA A 57 -4.77 10.67 30.23
CA ALA A 57 -5.31 12.01 30.43
C ALA A 57 -6.15 12.11 31.73
N SER A 58 -6.04 13.22 32.43
CA SER A 58 -6.93 13.55 33.54
C SER A 58 -8.25 14.09 33.00
N ILE A 59 -9.34 13.73 33.68
CA ILE A 59 -10.70 14.15 33.35
C ILE A 59 -11.08 15.30 34.28
N PRO A 60 -11.50 16.46 33.76
CA PRO A 60 -11.98 17.54 34.62
C PRO A 60 -13.26 17.14 35.34
N ALA A 61 -13.38 17.57 36.60
CA ALA A 61 -14.58 17.30 37.39
C ALA A 61 -15.79 18.02 36.76
N SER A 62 -16.88 17.28 36.57
CA SER A 62 -18.15 17.83 36.10
C SER A 62 -19.29 17.26 36.92
N ASN A 63 -20.23 18.13 37.31
CA ASN A 63 -21.46 17.77 38.01
C ASN A 63 -22.72 17.93 37.11
N ASN A 64 -22.52 18.07 35.81
CA ASN A 64 -23.60 18.25 34.84
C ASN A 64 -24.23 16.91 34.46
N THR A 65 -25.47 16.93 34.02
CA THR A 65 -26.13 15.79 33.40
C THR A 65 -26.24 16.06 31.90
N TYR A 66 -25.86 15.12 31.09
CA TYR A 66 -25.78 15.24 29.62
C TYR A 66 -26.89 14.42 28.97
N LEU A 67 -27.96 15.08 28.57
CA LEU A 67 -29.11 14.41 27.97
C LEU A 67 -28.80 14.06 26.51
N LEU A 68 -29.03 12.81 26.15
CA LEU A 68 -28.83 12.32 24.79
C LEU A 68 -29.85 12.97 23.83
N LYS A 69 -29.37 13.59 22.74
CA LYS A 69 -30.22 14.21 21.70
C LYS A 69 -30.50 13.33 20.49
N SER A 70 -29.92 12.15 20.42
CA SER A 70 -30.07 11.20 19.31
C SER A 70 -30.39 9.79 19.80
N THR A 71 -30.98 8.97 18.94
CA THR A 71 -31.18 7.55 19.23
C THR A 71 -29.86 6.81 19.05
N LEU A 72 -29.45 6.03 20.08
CA LEU A 72 -28.30 5.14 20.02
C LEU A 72 -28.69 3.83 19.33
N ASP A 73 -27.69 3.19 18.74
CA ASP A 73 -27.83 1.82 18.25
C ASP A 73 -27.96 0.82 19.42
N SER A 74 -28.52 -0.35 19.16
CA SER A 74 -28.79 -1.38 20.18
C SER A 74 -27.55 -1.89 20.93
N ASN A 75 -26.34 -1.61 20.41
CA ASN A 75 -25.06 -2.05 20.99
C ASN A 75 -24.26 -0.90 21.62
N GLU A 76 -24.88 0.26 21.79
CA GLU A 76 -24.25 1.46 22.37
C GLU A 76 -24.81 1.72 23.76
N TYR A 77 -23.92 1.91 24.71
CA TYR A 77 -24.24 2.16 26.10
C TYR A 77 -23.81 3.59 26.47
N TYR A 78 -24.74 4.41 26.92
CA TYR A 78 -24.52 5.83 27.19
C TYR A 78 -24.53 6.14 28.69
N SER A 79 -23.59 7.00 29.12
CA SER A 79 -23.57 7.59 30.43
C SER A 79 -24.13 9.03 30.40
N GLU A 80 -25.30 9.26 31.00
CA GLU A 80 -25.86 10.60 31.13
C GLU A 80 -25.03 11.48 32.08
N LYS A 81 -24.35 10.87 33.06
CA LYS A 81 -23.53 11.56 34.04
C LYS A 81 -22.23 12.11 33.42
N PHE A 82 -21.66 11.44 32.43
CA PHE A 82 -20.37 11.83 31.87
C PHE A 82 -20.45 12.21 30.38
N GLY A 83 -21.60 12.05 29.72
CA GLY A 83 -21.82 12.46 28.35
C GLY A 83 -20.98 11.67 27.33
N ILE A 84 -20.79 10.34 27.56
CA ILE A 84 -20.04 9.46 26.69
C ILE A 84 -20.82 8.19 26.40
N ALA A 85 -20.81 7.73 25.14
CA ALA A 85 -21.29 6.40 24.75
C ALA A 85 -20.13 5.49 24.38
N LEU A 86 -20.22 4.25 24.84
CA LEU A 86 -19.27 3.19 24.52
C LEU A 86 -19.99 2.06 23.80
N LYS A 87 -19.26 1.39 22.89
CA LYS A 87 -19.71 0.17 22.24
C LYS A 87 -18.62 -0.89 22.22
N ASP A 88 -19.02 -2.12 22.11
CA ASP A 88 -18.10 -3.24 21.89
C ASP A 88 -17.77 -3.33 20.40
N ASP A 89 -16.50 -3.55 20.09
CA ASP A 89 -15.98 -3.66 18.73
C ASP A 89 -14.81 -4.67 18.70
N PHE A 90 -14.25 -4.89 17.52
CA PHE A 90 -13.08 -5.75 17.35
C PHE A 90 -11.97 -4.98 16.65
N ASN A 91 -10.75 -5.09 17.18
CA ASN A 91 -9.58 -4.51 16.53
C ASN A 91 -9.19 -5.31 15.28
N ALA A 92 -8.19 -4.81 14.53
CA ALA A 92 -7.66 -5.47 13.33
C ALA A 92 -7.10 -6.90 13.59
N ARG A 93 -6.90 -7.30 14.86
CA ARG A 93 -6.49 -8.65 15.29
C ARG A 93 -7.65 -9.54 15.72
N ASN A 94 -8.89 -9.05 15.56
CA ASN A 94 -10.11 -9.73 16.02
C ASN A 94 -10.16 -9.95 17.53
N GLU A 95 -9.52 -9.05 18.30
CA GLU A 95 -9.63 -8.99 19.75
C GLU A 95 -10.76 -8.04 20.14
N ALA A 96 -11.58 -8.42 21.12
CA ALA A 96 -12.67 -7.58 21.60
C ALA A 96 -12.11 -6.31 22.27
N ILE A 97 -12.62 -5.17 21.87
CA ILE A 97 -12.24 -3.84 22.37
C ILE A 97 -13.49 -3.05 22.74
N VAL A 98 -13.31 -2.04 23.59
CA VAL A 98 -14.35 -1.05 23.91
C VAL A 98 -13.95 0.26 23.24
N VAL A 99 -14.81 0.79 22.41
CA VAL A 99 -14.56 2.04 21.68
C VAL A 99 -15.59 3.11 22.04
N ILE A 100 -15.18 4.35 21.94
CA ILE A 100 -16.08 5.49 22.06
C ILE A 100 -16.96 5.55 20.81
N SER A 101 -18.27 5.49 20.96
CA SER A 101 -19.21 5.65 19.86
C SER A 101 -19.79 7.06 19.75
N TYR A 102 -19.86 7.79 20.86
CA TYR A 102 -20.34 9.18 20.88
C TYR A 102 -19.78 9.93 22.10
N VAL A 103 -19.50 11.22 21.90
CA VAL A 103 -19.15 12.17 22.98
C VAL A 103 -20.07 13.37 22.88
N HIS A 104 -20.75 13.70 23.99
CA HIS A 104 -21.61 14.89 24.02
C HIS A 104 -20.76 16.17 23.89
N PRO A 105 -21.19 17.22 23.15
CA PRO A 105 -20.38 18.43 22.94
C PRO A 105 -19.88 19.10 24.23
N ASP A 106 -20.67 19.06 25.31
CA ASP A 106 -20.31 19.66 26.60
C ASP A 106 -19.70 18.63 27.59
N SER A 107 -19.39 17.42 27.13
CA SER A 107 -18.81 16.35 27.97
C SER A 107 -17.40 16.72 28.45
N PRO A 108 -17.02 16.35 29.70
CA PRO A 108 -15.64 16.52 30.19
C PRO A 108 -14.60 15.73 29.35
N PHE A 109 -15.03 14.78 28.54
CA PHE A 109 -14.17 14.05 27.61
C PHE A 109 -13.68 14.91 26.42
N ASN A 110 -14.20 16.11 26.25
CA ASN A 110 -13.70 17.06 25.23
C ASN A 110 -12.54 17.92 25.74
N GLU A 111 -12.31 17.97 27.05
CA GLU A 111 -11.31 18.82 27.71
C GLU A 111 -10.33 18.00 28.57
N LEU A 112 -9.91 16.84 28.04
CA LEU A 112 -8.96 15.97 28.72
C LEU A 112 -7.57 16.61 28.75
N THR A 113 -6.90 16.60 29.90
CA THR A 113 -5.52 17.08 30.02
C THR A 113 -4.55 15.92 29.91
N ASN A 114 -3.68 15.96 28.90
CA ASN A 114 -2.69 14.92 28.67
C ASN A 114 -1.65 14.84 29.80
N SER A 115 -1.61 13.73 30.49
CA SER A 115 -0.64 13.42 31.54
C SER A 115 0.51 12.55 31.07
N THR A 116 0.53 12.19 29.76
CA THR A 116 1.61 11.39 29.16
C THR A 116 2.89 12.23 29.12
N SER A 117 3.95 11.76 29.78
CA SER A 117 5.24 12.45 29.79
C SER A 117 5.81 12.60 28.37
N GLY A 118 6.18 13.81 27.98
CA GLY A 118 6.74 14.11 26.67
C GLY A 118 6.37 15.50 26.16
N ALA A 119 6.58 15.73 24.86
CA ALA A 119 6.36 17.03 24.22
C ALA A 119 4.89 17.53 24.27
N ASN A 120 3.94 16.64 24.48
CA ASN A 120 2.49 16.93 24.51
C ASN A 120 1.90 16.90 25.94
N GLU A 121 2.72 16.85 26.97
CA GLU A 121 2.25 16.88 28.36
C GLU A 121 1.56 18.21 28.66
N GLY A 122 0.39 18.15 29.34
CA GLY A 122 -0.42 19.31 29.66
C GLY A 122 -1.28 19.86 28.49
N GLN A 123 -1.20 19.32 27.30
CA GLN A 123 -2.09 19.72 26.19
C GLN A 123 -3.50 19.18 26.40
N ILE A 124 -4.49 19.95 25.92
CA ILE A 124 -5.88 19.52 25.92
C ILE A 124 -6.09 18.51 24.76
N ILE A 125 -6.66 17.36 25.10
CA ILE A 125 -7.04 16.31 24.17
C ILE A 125 -8.56 16.20 24.19
N THR A 126 -9.16 16.09 22.99
CA THR A 126 -10.56 15.78 22.83
C THR A 126 -10.72 14.29 22.55
N ALA A 127 -11.52 13.59 23.31
CA ALA A 127 -11.87 12.21 23.01
C ALA A 127 -12.68 12.16 21.71
N GLN A 128 -12.27 11.29 20.79
CA GLN A 128 -12.89 11.14 19.49
C GLN A 128 -13.59 9.80 19.37
N GLU A 129 -14.64 9.77 18.55
CA GLU A 129 -15.29 8.53 18.14
C GLU A 129 -14.27 7.55 17.52
N GLY A 130 -14.39 6.26 17.86
CA GLY A 130 -13.44 5.24 17.43
C GLY A 130 -12.21 5.06 18.34
N MET A 131 -11.93 5.94 19.29
CA MET A 131 -10.85 5.71 20.26
C MET A 131 -11.16 4.53 21.18
N ILE A 132 -10.16 3.70 21.45
CA ILE A 132 -10.27 2.55 22.35
C ILE A 132 -10.15 3.05 23.79
N VAL A 133 -11.07 2.62 24.63
CA VAL A 133 -11.08 2.90 26.08
C VAL A 133 -10.44 1.71 26.81
N ASN A 134 -9.16 1.81 27.09
CA ASN A 134 -8.46 0.76 27.83
C ASN A 134 -8.78 0.78 29.32
N LYS A 135 -8.85 1.99 29.91
CA LYS A 135 -9.06 2.15 31.33
C LYS A 135 -9.71 3.50 31.62
N ILE A 136 -10.70 3.52 32.51
CA ILE A 136 -11.21 4.72 33.16
C ILE A 136 -10.96 4.56 34.65
N SER A 137 -10.22 5.50 35.25
CA SER A 137 -10.04 5.57 36.72
C SER A 137 -11.12 6.46 37.30
N TYR A 138 -11.76 5.99 38.36
CA TYR A 138 -12.84 6.69 39.04
C TYR A 138 -12.67 6.65 40.59
N ILE A 139 -13.24 7.60 41.25
CA ILE A 139 -13.27 7.68 42.71
C ILE A 139 -14.65 7.19 43.17
N ASN A 140 -14.66 6.18 44.02
CA ASN A 140 -15.91 5.66 44.60
C ASN A 140 -16.34 6.47 45.82
N SER A 141 -17.54 6.21 46.32
CA SER A 141 -18.11 6.88 47.53
C SER A 141 -17.27 6.77 48.79
N ASN A 142 -16.26 5.91 48.83
CA ASN A 142 -15.33 5.77 49.95
C ASN A 142 -14.01 6.56 49.72
N GLY A 143 -13.90 7.36 48.68
CA GLY A 143 -12.69 8.11 48.33
C GLY A 143 -11.55 7.25 47.74
N VAL A 144 -11.82 5.99 47.35
CA VAL A 144 -10.80 5.09 46.85
C VAL A 144 -10.85 5.09 45.32
N THR A 145 -9.69 5.31 44.66
CA THR A 145 -9.55 5.21 43.21
C THR A 145 -9.65 3.75 42.75
N ARG A 146 -10.52 3.51 41.82
CA ARG A 146 -10.72 2.20 41.14
C ARG A 146 -10.67 2.37 39.66
N SER A 147 -10.65 1.24 38.93
CA SER A 147 -10.60 1.24 37.47
C SER A 147 -11.81 0.52 36.89
N ALA A 148 -12.24 0.94 35.69
CA ALA A 148 -13.21 0.31 34.81
C ALA A 148 -12.61 0.15 33.44
N GLY A 149 -13.15 -0.73 32.60
CA GLY A 149 -12.76 -0.94 31.19
C GLY A 149 -11.96 -2.21 30.93
N LEU A 150 -11.32 -2.26 29.77
CA LEU A 150 -10.64 -3.44 29.24
C LEU A 150 -9.54 -4.00 30.16
N VAL A 151 -8.81 -3.15 30.86
CA VAL A 151 -7.74 -3.58 31.80
C VAL A 151 -8.23 -4.55 32.86
N ILE A 152 -9.51 -4.47 33.24
CA ILE A 152 -10.15 -5.40 34.18
C ILE A 152 -11.16 -6.32 33.49
N LYS A 153 -11.07 -6.46 32.16
CA LYS A 153 -11.91 -7.32 31.31
C LYS A 153 -13.41 -6.94 31.35
N GLN A 154 -13.73 -5.67 31.53
CA GLN A 154 -15.07 -5.14 31.37
C GLN A 154 -15.29 -4.69 29.93
N MET A 155 -16.44 -5.07 29.39
CA MET A 155 -16.94 -4.62 28.09
C MET A 155 -17.72 -3.29 28.26
N ALA A 156 -18.25 -2.74 27.16
CA ALA A 156 -18.87 -1.41 27.13
C ALA A 156 -20.00 -1.26 28.17
N GLU A 157 -20.92 -2.22 28.25
CA GLU A 157 -22.05 -2.20 29.19
C GLU A 157 -21.58 -2.17 30.64
N ASP A 158 -20.69 -3.08 31.02
CA ASP A 158 -20.14 -3.17 32.38
C ASP A 158 -19.35 -1.92 32.75
N THR A 159 -18.61 -1.37 31.77
CA THR A 159 -17.81 -0.14 31.98
C THR A 159 -18.72 1.04 32.29
N ILE A 160 -19.78 1.26 31.47
CA ILE A 160 -20.74 2.34 31.68
C ILE A 160 -21.46 2.14 33.01
N ASN A 161 -21.98 0.95 33.32
CA ASN A 161 -22.65 0.67 34.59
C ASN A 161 -21.76 0.89 35.80
N THR A 162 -20.44 0.69 35.66
CA THR A 162 -19.48 0.91 36.71
C THR A 162 -19.20 2.40 36.93
N ILE A 163 -18.98 3.17 35.86
CA ILE A 163 -18.72 4.60 35.96
C ILE A 163 -19.95 5.41 36.39
N GLU A 164 -21.16 5.00 35.99
CA GLU A 164 -22.41 5.63 36.45
C GLU A 164 -22.56 5.64 38.00
N LYS A 165 -22.06 4.60 38.69
CA LYS A 165 -22.08 4.47 40.13
C LYS A 165 -20.92 5.19 40.82
N SER A 166 -20.00 5.79 40.11
CA SER A 166 -18.87 6.54 40.65
C SER A 166 -19.26 7.97 40.99
N ASP A 167 -18.60 8.60 41.95
CA ASP A 167 -18.84 9.99 42.27
C ASP A 167 -18.15 10.93 41.28
N GLN A 168 -16.92 10.59 40.88
CA GLN A 168 -16.10 11.40 39.99
C GLN A 168 -15.17 10.49 39.16
N LEU A 169 -14.90 10.89 37.93
CA LEU A 169 -13.81 10.32 37.15
C LEU A 169 -12.51 11.06 37.43
N ASP A 170 -11.40 10.34 37.44
CA ASP A 170 -10.06 10.87 37.76
C ASP A 170 -9.22 10.95 36.46
N SER A 171 -9.06 9.83 35.78
CA SER A 171 -8.23 9.75 34.61
C SER A 171 -8.73 8.69 33.60
N VAL A 172 -8.32 8.83 32.35
CA VAL A 172 -8.63 7.87 31.31
C VAL A 172 -7.37 7.48 30.54
N PHE A 173 -7.29 6.21 30.16
CA PHE A 173 -6.31 5.70 29.22
C PHE A 173 -7.03 5.39 27.90
N LEU A 174 -6.84 6.29 26.93
CA LEU A 174 -7.36 6.17 25.57
C LEU A 174 -6.24 5.73 24.62
N GLN A 175 -6.64 5.04 23.57
CA GLN A 175 -5.73 4.61 22.51
C GLN A 175 -6.40 4.83 21.16
N THR A 176 -5.70 5.44 20.21
CA THR A 176 -6.20 5.51 18.82
C THR A 176 -6.13 4.14 18.17
N GLN A 177 -7.07 3.86 17.26
CA GLN A 177 -6.98 2.65 16.48
C GLN A 177 -5.78 2.76 15.54
N GLY A 178 -4.93 1.74 15.58
CA GLY A 178 -3.81 1.60 14.66
C GLY A 178 -4.14 0.63 13.51
N GLY A 179 -3.17 0.40 12.64
CA GLY A 179 -3.29 -0.61 11.57
C GLY A 179 -3.65 -0.04 10.20
N GLY A 180 -3.70 1.30 10.06
CA GLY A 180 -3.94 1.97 8.79
C GLY A 180 -2.83 1.71 7.75
N ILE A 181 -3.16 1.93 6.49
CA ILE A 181 -2.23 1.70 5.37
C ILE A 181 -1.96 2.96 4.54
N LEU A 182 -2.58 4.09 4.89
CA LEU A 182 -2.52 5.32 4.08
C LEU A 182 -1.08 5.74 3.78
N GLY A 183 -0.19 5.72 4.78
CA GLY A 183 1.21 6.06 4.59
C GLY A 183 1.91 5.16 3.57
N SER A 184 1.76 3.85 3.69
CA SER A 184 2.36 2.90 2.73
C SER A 184 1.71 2.98 1.34
N LEU A 185 0.43 3.32 1.25
CA LEU A 185 -0.25 3.58 -0.02
C LEU A 185 0.34 4.79 -0.74
N ILE A 186 0.48 5.92 -0.02
CA ILE A 186 1.11 7.14 -0.55
C ILE A 186 2.56 6.87 -0.97
N ALA A 187 3.34 6.18 -0.13
CA ALA A 187 4.71 5.82 -0.45
C ALA A 187 4.80 4.92 -1.71
N THR A 188 3.87 3.99 -1.89
CA THR A 188 3.79 3.15 -3.09
C THR A 188 3.50 3.98 -4.34
N ILE A 189 2.59 4.94 -4.25
CA ILE A 189 2.29 5.86 -5.37
C ILE A 189 3.52 6.72 -5.70
N MET A 190 4.22 7.25 -4.69
CA MET A 190 5.47 8.00 -4.90
C MET A 190 6.54 7.15 -5.59
N LEU A 191 6.71 5.90 -5.19
CA LEU A 191 7.62 4.95 -5.84
C LEU A 191 7.26 4.73 -7.32
N ILE A 192 5.98 4.52 -7.64
CA ILE A 192 5.51 4.35 -9.02
C ILE A 192 5.88 5.58 -9.85
N LEU A 193 5.58 6.77 -9.34
CA LEU A 193 5.83 8.02 -10.06
C LEU A 193 7.34 8.23 -10.30
N ILE A 194 8.17 8.10 -9.28
CA ILE A 194 9.62 8.31 -9.38
C ILE A 194 10.25 7.29 -10.33
N SER A 195 9.91 6.00 -10.12
CA SER A 195 10.53 4.93 -10.91
C SER A 195 10.16 5.02 -12.39
N LEU A 196 8.90 5.32 -12.72
CA LEU A 196 8.46 5.46 -14.11
C LEU A 196 8.96 6.75 -14.75
N LEU A 197 9.02 7.86 -14.01
CA LEU A 197 9.53 9.13 -14.52
C LEU A 197 10.97 8.99 -15.04
N ILE A 198 11.76 8.13 -14.43
CA ILE A 198 13.16 7.90 -14.80
C ILE A 198 13.28 6.76 -15.80
N SER A 199 12.66 5.61 -15.52
CA SER A 199 12.87 4.40 -16.32
C SER A 199 12.17 4.42 -17.68
N LEU A 200 10.99 5.07 -17.82
CA LEU A 200 10.28 5.11 -19.10
C LEU A 200 11.04 5.90 -20.17
N PRO A 201 11.48 7.15 -19.93
CA PRO A 201 12.25 7.89 -20.94
C PRO A 201 13.53 7.16 -21.34
N ILE A 202 14.30 6.69 -20.37
CA ILE A 202 15.57 6.00 -20.62
C ILE A 202 15.33 4.69 -21.37
N GLY A 203 14.38 3.87 -20.92
CA GLY A 203 14.09 2.57 -21.51
C GLY A 203 13.53 2.67 -22.91
N ILE A 204 12.59 3.58 -23.16
CA ILE A 204 11.99 3.79 -24.50
C ILE A 204 13.06 4.33 -25.48
N MET A 205 13.83 5.32 -25.07
CA MET A 205 14.90 5.88 -25.94
C MET A 205 15.97 4.83 -26.24
N THR A 206 16.34 4.00 -25.27
CA THR A 206 17.27 2.88 -25.49
C THR A 206 16.71 1.86 -26.47
N ALA A 207 15.44 1.50 -26.35
CA ALA A 207 14.77 0.56 -27.28
C ALA A 207 14.72 1.12 -28.71
N ILE A 208 14.37 2.40 -28.86
CA ILE A 208 14.38 3.10 -30.15
C ILE A 208 15.79 3.08 -30.75
N TYR A 209 16.81 3.43 -29.96
CA TYR A 209 18.19 3.39 -30.42
C TYR A 209 18.58 1.98 -30.90
N LEU A 210 18.33 0.96 -30.11
CA LEU A 210 18.68 -0.43 -30.42
C LEU A 210 17.94 -1.00 -31.63
N ASN A 211 16.72 -0.56 -31.90
CA ASN A 211 15.91 -1.06 -33.00
C ASN A 211 16.11 -0.26 -34.30
N GLU A 212 16.17 1.06 -34.22
CA GLU A 212 16.11 1.93 -35.40
C GLU A 212 17.48 2.50 -35.83
N TYR A 213 18.41 2.71 -34.87
CA TYR A 213 19.70 3.37 -35.13
C TYR A 213 20.92 2.46 -35.02
N ALA A 214 20.83 1.43 -34.17
CA ALA A 214 22.00 0.60 -33.90
C ALA A 214 22.40 -0.23 -35.13
N LYS A 215 23.64 0.01 -35.59
CA LYS A 215 24.22 -0.80 -36.68
C LYS A 215 24.48 -2.23 -36.20
N TYR A 216 24.39 -3.18 -37.13
CA TYR A 216 24.76 -4.57 -36.88
C TYR A 216 26.31 -4.67 -36.76
N ASN A 217 26.80 -4.38 -35.54
CA ASN A 217 28.21 -4.47 -35.19
C ASN A 217 28.36 -5.39 -33.96
N ARG A 218 29.62 -5.63 -33.50
CA ARG A 218 29.92 -6.49 -32.36
C ARG A 218 29.38 -5.96 -31.02
N PHE A 219 29.16 -4.65 -30.92
CA PHE A 219 28.72 -3.99 -29.68
C PHE A 219 27.23 -4.13 -29.43
N THR A 220 26.38 -4.08 -30.45
CA THR A 220 24.92 -4.17 -30.30
C THR A 220 24.46 -5.48 -29.67
N PRO A 221 24.94 -6.67 -30.10
CA PRO A 221 24.62 -7.94 -29.44
C PRO A 221 25.10 -7.98 -27.97
N TRP A 222 26.27 -7.41 -27.70
CA TRP A 222 26.80 -7.36 -26.33
C TRP A 222 25.95 -6.50 -25.40
N ILE A 223 25.46 -5.32 -25.85
CA ILE A 223 24.52 -4.47 -25.08
C ILE A 223 23.23 -5.23 -24.80
N ARG A 224 22.64 -5.90 -25.82
CA ARG A 224 21.42 -6.70 -25.65
C ARG A 224 21.61 -7.83 -24.64
N SER A 225 22.71 -8.58 -24.73
CA SER A 225 23.03 -9.63 -23.77
C SER A 225 23.22 -9.06 -22.35
N SER A 226 23.82 -7.89 -22.20
CA SER A 226 23.96 -7.23 -20.90
C SER A 226 22.60 -6.85 -20.30
N ILE A 227 21.68 -6.31 -21.11
CA ILE A 227 20.30 -6.00 -20.68
C ILE A 227 19.56 -7.29 -20.29
N GLU A 228 19.77 -8.38 -21.04
CA GLU A 228 19.15 -9.67 -20.75
C GLU A 228 19.69 -10.28 -19.45
N LEU A 229 20.98 -10.22 -19.21
CA LEU A 229 21.60 -10.66 -17.97
C LEU A 229 21.02 -9.94 -16.73
N LEU A 230 20.72 -8.64 -16.84
CA LEU A 230 20.10 -7.89 -15.75
C LEU A 230 18.73 -8.43 -15.35
N THR A 231 17.98 -9.06 -16.26
CA THR A 231 16.68 -9.68 -15.93
C THR A 231 16.81 -10.89 -15.01
N GLY A 232 17.95 -11.57 -15.06
CA GLY A 232 18.25 -12.76 -14.23
C GLY A 232 18.79 -12.44 -12.85
N VAL A 233 19.17 -11.20 -12.56
CA VAL A 233 19.71 -10.79 -11.26
C VAL A 233 18.58 -10.74 -10.22
N PRO A 234 18.72 -11.40 -9.04
CA PRO A 234 17.73 -11.30 -7.97
C PRO A 234 17.54 -9.85 -7.50
N SER A 235 16.30 -9.44 -7.23
CA SER A 235 15.99 -8.05 -6.86
C SER A 235 16.67 -7.59 -5.56
N ILE A 236 16.93 -8.51 -4.64
CA ILE A 236 17.69 -8.25 -3.41
C ILE A 236 19.11 -7.73 -3.69
N VAL A 237 19.75 -8.21 -4.75
CA VAL A 237 21.10 -7.76 -5.17
C VAL A 237 21.04 -6.31 -5.64
N PHE A 238 19.98 -5.95 -6.40
CA PHE A 238 19.74 -4.55 -6.77
C PHE A 238 19.50 -3.66 -5.55
N GLY A 239 18.82 -4.18 -4.51
CA GLY A 239 18.65 -3.47 -3.24
C GLY A 239 19.98 -3.15 -2.57
N LEU A 240 20.86 -4.13 -2.44
CA LEU A 240 22.20 -3.93 -1.90
C LEU A 240 23.04 -2.97 -2.75
N MET A 241 23.04 -3.14 -4.08
CA MET A 241 23.72 -2.23 -4.99
C MET A 241 23.14 -0.81 -4.91
N GLY A 242 21.81 -0.69 -4.78
CA GLY A 242 21.14 0.59 -4.59
C GLY A 242 21.70 1.36 -3.40
N VAL A 243 21.83 0.70 -2.25
CA VAL A 243 22.42 1.32 -1.06
C VAL A 243 23.89 1.69 -1.30
N LEU A 244 24.69 0.82 -1.88
CA LEU A 244 26.13 1.08 -2.03
C LEU A 244 26.45 2.13 -3.10
N VAL A 245 25.68 2.15 -4.21
CA VAL A 245 25.99 2.97 -5.39
C VAL A 245 25.12 4.23 -5.49
N LEU A 246 23.84 4.12 -5.16
CA LEU A 246 22.88 5.23 -5.35
C LEU A 246 22.71 6.07 -4.08
N PHE A 247 23.02 5.54 -2.89
CA PHE A 247 22.91 6.33 -1.66
C PHE A 247 23.81 7.58 -1.68
N PRO A 248 25.06 7.54 -2.15
CA PRO A 248 25.86 8.77 -2.30
C PRO A 248 25.18 9.83 -3.16
N ILE A 249 24.41 9.42 -4.17
CA ILE A 249 23.66 10.34 -5.02
C ILE A 249 22.49 10.96 -4.25
N THR A 250 21.70 10.12 -3.54
CA THR A 250 20.55 10.63 -2.77
C THR A 250 20.96 11.48 -1.57
N SER A 251 22.14 11.23 -0.99
CA SER A 251 22.69 12.05 0.10
C SER A 251 23.00 13.49 -0.32
N VAL A 252 23.37 13.74 -1.58
CA VAL A 252 23.52 15.09 -2.12
C VAL A 252 22.20 15.87 -2.09
N PHE A 253 21.08 15.18 -2.22
CA PHE A 253 19.73 15.77 -2.10
C PHE A 253 19.22 15.86 -0.66
N GLY A 254 20.02 15.45 0.33
CA GLY A 254 19.69 15.55 1.75
C GLY A 254 19.14 14.26 2.39
N ALA A 255 19.16 13.12 1.70
CA ALA A 255 18.79 11.84 2.31
C ALA A 255 19.89 11.41 3.31
N SER A 256 19.50 11.11 4.55
CA SER A 256 20.44 10.69 5.61
C SER A 256 20.57 9.17 5.74
N GLY A 257 19.82 8.39 4.95
CA GLY A 257 19.81 6.94 4.99
C GLY A 257 18.88 6.35 3.93
N THR A 258 18.20 5.27 4.28
CA THR A 258 17.14 4.69 3.44
C THR A 258 16.08 5.75 3.14
N SER A 259 15.54 5.77 1.91
CA SER A 259 14.57 6.77 1.51
C SER A 259 13.70 6.30 0.34
N ILE A 260 12.55 6.94 0.16
CA ILE A 260 11.66 6.69 -0.98
C ILE A 260 12.39 7.00 -2.30
N LEU A 261 13.20 8.06 -2.32
CA LEU A 261 14.00 8.43 -3.49
C LEU A 261 15.00 7.34 -3.85
N LEU A 262 15.73 6.79 -2.87
CA LEU A 262 16.68 5.71 -3.09
C LEU A 262 15.99 4.44 -3.61
N GLY A 263 14.83 4.09 -3.03
CA GLY A 263 13.98 2.99 -3.51
C GLY A 263 13.53 3.20 -4.95
N GLY A 264 13.04 4.39 -5.28
CA GLY A 264 12.57 4.75 -6.62
C GLY A 264 13.68 4.71 -7.68
N LEU A 265 14.88 5.20 -7.36
CA LEU A 265 16.07 5.11 -8.24
C LEU A 265 16.46 3.65 -8.47
N THR A 266 16.49 2.84 -7.41
CA THR A 266 16.82 1.41 -7.51
C THR A 266 15.81 0.66 -8.37
N LEU A 267 14.51 0.91 -8.17
CA LEU A 267 13.45 0.33 -8.99
C LEU A 267 13.55 0.79 -10.44
N SER A 268 13.96 2.04 -10.69
CA SER A 268 14.16 2.53 -12.06
C SER A 268 15.15 1.65 -12.83
N ILE A 269 16.25 1.22 -12.19
CA ILE A 269 17.25 0.33 -12.79
C ILE A 269 16.67 -1.06 -13.03
N ILE A 270 15.93 -1.62 -12.06
CA ILE A 270 15.29 -2.93 -12.16
C ILE A 270 14.28 -2.98 -13.31
N LEU A 271 13.63 -1.85 -13.63
CA LEU A 271 12.61 -1.77 -14.68
C LEU A 271 13.18 -1.62 -16.08
N LEU A 272 14.40 -1.08 -16.22
CA LEU A 272 15.00 -0.82 -17.55
C LEU A 272 14.96 -2.02 -18.49
N PRO A 273 15.38 -3.24 -18.11
CA PRO A 273 15.35 -4.39 -18.99
C PRO A 273 13.96 -4.70 -19.51
N VAL A 274 12.94 -4.64 -18.66
CA VAL A 274 11.54 -4.94 -19.02
C VAL A 274 11.03 -3.90 -20.03
N ILE A 275 11.25 -2.61 -19.74
CA ILE A 275 10.80 -1.51 -20.61
C ILE A 275 11.50 -1.55 -21.96
N ILE A 276 12.82 -1.74 -21.96
CA ILE A 276 13.63 -1.79 -23.20
C ILE A 276 13.15 -2.94 -24.07
N ARG A 277 13.06 -4.16 -23.53
CA ARG A 277 12.71 -5.36 -24.27
C ARG A 277 11.30 -5.30 -24.83
N THR A 278 10.31 -4.97 -24.00
CA THR A 278 8.91 -4.90 -24.44
C THR A 278 8.70 -3.78 -25.47
N THR A 279 9.39 -2.64 -25.30
CA THR A 279 9.34 -1.56 -26.29
C THR A 279 10.01 -1.97 -27.61
N GLU A 280 11.18 -2.60 -27.55
CA GLU A 280 11.87 -3.09 -28.74
C GLU A 280 11.03 -4.12 -29.53
N GLU A 281 10.40 -5.08 -28.83
CA GLU A 281 9.47 -6.04 -29.41
C GLU A 281 8.29 -5.34 -30.09
N SER A 282 7.77 -4.28 -29.46
CA SER A 282 6.66 -3.48 -30.02
C SER A 282 7.05 -2.71 -31.27
N LEU A 283 8.27 -2.20 -31.35
CA LEU A 283 8.81 -1.51 -32.53
C LEU A 283 9.02 -2.50 -33.70
N LYS A 284 9.43 -3.75 -33.41
CA LYS A 284 9.63 -4.81 -34.42
C LYS A 284 8.33 -5.30 -35.03
N VAL A 285 7.21 -5.22 -34.34
CA VAL A 285 5.88 -5.62 -34.85
C VAL A 285 5.37 -4.64 -35.91
N VAL A 286 5.85 -3.39 -35.94
CA VAL A 286 5.46 -2.40 -36.97
C VAL A 286 6.01 -2.81 -38.33
N PRO A 287 5.17 -3.05 -39.37
CA PRO A 287 5.60 -3.50 -40.69
C PRO A 287 6.58 -2.52 -41.36
N ASP A 288 7.58 -3.04 -42.08
CA ASP A 288 8.57 -2.22 -42.79
C ASP A 288 7.94 -1.33 -43.86
N SER A 289 6.80 -1.73 -44.43
CA SER A 289 6.04 -0.91 -45.38
C SER A 289 5.68 0.49 -44.86
N PHE A 290 5.51 0.66 -43.57
CA PHE A 290 5.30 1.98 -42.95
C PHE A 290 6.55 2.87 -43.05
N ARG A 291 7.74 2.27 -42.93
CA ARG A 291 9.03 2.97 -43.05
C ARG A 291 9.25 3.37 -44.52
N GLU A 292 9.03 2.42 -45.45
CA GLU A 292 9.20 2.62 -46.91
C GLU A 292 8.23 3.68 -47.42
N ALA A 293 6.94 3.61 -47.05
CA ALA A 293 5.95 4.61 -47.44
C ALA A 293 6.29 6.01 -46.94
N SER A 294 6.77 6.13 -45.70
CA SER A 294 7.19 7.40 -45.13
C SER A 294 8.38 8.01 -45.90
N HIS A 295 9.39 7.21 -46.21
CA HIS A 295 10.54 7.64 -46.98
C HIS A 295 10.17 8.02 -48.42
N SER A 296 9.22 7.29 -49.03
CA SER A 296 8.71 7.61 -50.40
C SER A 296 8.00 8.98 -50.44
N LEU A 297 7.43 9.41 -49.32
CA LEU A 297 6.84 10.75 -49.16
C LEU A 297 7.87 11.84 -48.81
N GLY A 298 9.16 11.51 -48.78
CA GLY A 298 10.24 12.46 -48.47
C GLY A 298 10.54 12.70 -47.03
N ALA A 299 9.96 11.90 -46.09
CA ALA A 299 10.27 12.03 -44.67
C ALA A 299 11.70 11.54 -44.37
N ASN A 300 12.41 12.26 -43.50
CA ASN A 300 13.71 11.79 -43.02
C ASN A 300 13.52 10.71 -41.91
N HIS A 301 14.61 10.01 -41.59
CA HIS A 301 14.60 8.88 -40.66
C HIS A 301 13.98 9.23 -39.29
N SER A 302 14.38 10.37 -38.71
CA SER A 302 13.82 10.81 -37.43
C SER A 302 12.33 11.14 -37.52
N GLN A 303 11.87 11.76 -38.62
CA GLN A 303 10.45 12.02 -38.83
C GLN A 303 9.65 10.75 -38.93
N THR A 304 10.17 9.73 -39.64
CA THR A 304 9.55 8.42 -39.73
C THR A 304 9.41 7.79 -38.34
N ILE A 305 10.46 7.78 -37.56
CA ILE A 305 10.43 7.17 -36.22
C ILE A 305 9.42 7.89 -35.31
N PHE A 306 9.56 9.20 -35.11
CA PHE A 306 8.75 9.92 -34.13
C PHE A 306 7.31 10.17 -34.57
N LYS A 307 7.02 10.27 -35.89
CA LYS A 307 5.68 10.58 -36.37
C LYS A 307 4.88 9.34 -36.82
N ILE A 308 5.54 8.20 -37.10
CA ILE A 308 4.89 7.02 -37.64
C ILE A 308 5.16 5.80 -36.76
N ILE A 309 6.43 5.44 -36.55
CA ILE A 309 6.77 4.16 -35.88
C ILE A 309 6.40 4.19 -34.40
N ILE A 310 6.78 5.23 -33.64
CA ILE A 310 6.45 5.32 -32.23
C ILE A 310 4.93 5.37 -31.99
N PRO A 311 4.14 6.19 -32.70
CA PRO A 311 2.69 6.15 -32.60
C PRO A 311 2.08 4.78 -32.95
N ALA A 312 2.60 4.08 -33.95
CA ALA A 312 2.14 2.73 -34.31
C ALA A 312 2.50 1.68 -33.22
N ALA A 313 3.68 1.83 -32.58
CA ALA A 313 4.14 0.96 -31.49
C ALA A 313 3.56 1.34 -30.11
N LEU A 314 2.82 2.45 -30.00
CA LEU A 314 2.32 2.97 -28.73
C LEU A 314 1.54 1.94 -27.88
N PRO A 315 0.69 1.05 -28.44
CA PRO A 315 0.01 0.02 -27.65
C PRO A 315 0.97 -0.91 -26.89
N GLY A 316 2.08 -1.27 -27.52
CA GLY A 316 3.10 -2.09 -26.87
C GLY A 316 3.93 -1.33 -25.83
N ILE A 317 4.26 -0.06 -26.08
CA ILE A 317 4.94 0.80 -25.11
C ILE A 317 4.08 0.96 -23.85
N LEU A 318 2.77 1.10 -24.01
CA LEU A 318 1.84 1.16 -22.88
C LEU A 318 1.74 -0.18 -22.14
N THR A 319 1.88 -1.30 -22.85
CA THR A 319 1.99 -2.63 -22.22
C THR A 319 3.26 -2.71 -21.35
N ALA A 320 4.40 -2.20 -21.82
CA ALA A 320 5.62 -2.10 -21.02
C ALA A 320 5.41 -1.29 -19.73
N THR A 321 4.68 -0.18 -19.82
CA THR A 321 4.32 0.65 -18.66
C THR A 321 3.47 -0.11 -17.65
N ILE A 322 2.42 -0.82 -18.11
CA ILE A 322 1.54 -1.63 -17.25
C ILE A 322 2.33 -2.74 -16.52
N LEU A 323 3.19 -3.45 -17.24
CA LEU A 323 4.04 -4.49 -16.66
C LEU A 323 4.99 -3.91 -15.59
N SER A 324 5.55 -2.72 -15.87
CA SER A 324 6.42 -2.01 -14.94
C SER A 324 5.68 -1.58 -13.67
N ILE A 325 4.46 -1.06 -13.77
CA ILE A 325 3.63 -0.71 -12.61
C ILE A 325 3.36 -1.94 -11.75
N GLY A 326 2.95 -3.05 -12.37
CA GLY A 326 2.72 -4.29 -11.63
C GLY A 326 3.96 -4.78 -10.87
N ARG A 327 5.15 -4.65 -11.50
CA ARG A 327 6.42 -5.00 -10.87
C ARG A 327 6.78 -4.08 -9.71
N ILE A 328 6.59 -2.76 -9.84
CA ILE A 328 6.84 -1.80 -8.74
C ILE A 328 5.99 -2.13 -7.52
N ILE A 329 4.69 -2.34 -7.73
CA ILE A 329 3.74 -2.59 -6.64
C ILE A 329 4.06 -3.90 -5.90
N GLY A 330 4.52 -4.92 -6.62
CA GLY A 330 4.86 -6.22 -6.04
C GLY A 330 6.30 -6.33 -5.50
N GLU A 331 7.15 -5.31 -5.71
CA GLU A 331 8.53 -5.38 -5.28
C GLU A 331 8.66 -5.13 -3.77
N SER A 332 9.33 -6.03 -3.08
CA SER A 332 9.61 -5.92 -1.64
C SER A 332 11.09 -6.09 -1.32
N ALA A 333 11.76 -7.10 -1.91
CA ALA A 333 13.10 -7.49 -1.52
C ALA A 333 14.15 -6.39 -1.71
N ALA A 334 14.12 -5.67 -2.84
CA ALA A 334 15.01 -4.53 -3.05
C ALA A 334 14.66 -3.35 -2.13
N LEU A 335 13.38 -3.13 -1.85
CA LEU A 335 12.89 -1.99 -1.07
C LEU A 335 13.20 -2.11 0.43
N ILE A 336 13.27 -3.32 0.99
CA ILE A 336 13.68 -3.54 2.38
C ILE A 336 15.03 -2.87 2.66
N TYR A 337 15.97 -2.95 1.73
CA TYR A 337 17.31 -2.36 1.89
C TYR A 337 17.35 -0.87 1.53
N THR A 338 16.65 -0.45 0.50
CA THR A 338 16.77 0.91 -0.04
C THR A 338 15.81 1.91 0.58
N MET A 339 14.63 1.44 1.02
CA MET A 339 13.58 2.27 1.58
C MET A 339 13.37 2.01 3.08
N GLY A 340 13.69 0.79 3.54
CA GLY A 340 13.52 0.35 4.92
C GLY A 340 12.18 -0.33 5.17
N THR A 341 11.99 -0.72 6.44
CA THR A 341 10.81 -1.45 6.92
C THR A 341 9.97 -0.65 7.91
N TYR A 342 10.33 0.59 8.17
CA TYR A 342 9.62 1.48 9.07
C TYR A 342 8.35 2.00 8.39
N ILE A 343 7.19 1.74 9.00
CA ILE A 343 5.90 2.22 8.50
C ILE A 343 5.73 3.67 8.97
N SER A 344 5.68 4.60 8.02
CA SER A 344 5.49 6.03 8.26
C SER A 344 4.08 6.43 7.86
N ASP A 345 3.35 7.08 8.76
CA ASP A 345 2.01 7.62 8.45
C ASP A 345 2.09 8.86 7.54
N LYS A 346 3.22 9.58 7.55
CA LYS A 346 3.50 10.74 6.69
C LYS A 346 4.80 10.49 5.92
N PRO A 347 4.76 9.75 4.82
CA PRO A 347 5.95 9.44 4.04
C PRO A 347 6.52 10.69 3.37
N GLU A 348 7.84 10.86 3.49
CA GLU A 348 8.60 11.95 2.89
C GLU A 348 9.62 11.38 1.90
N LEU A 349 9.86 12.10 0.80
CA LEU A 349 10.71 11.66 -0.30
C LEU A 349 12.12 11.23 0.12
N LEU A 350 12.73 11.96 1.06
CA LEU A 350 14.12 11.79 1.51
C LEU A 350 14.24 10.97 2.80
N LYS A 351 13.15 10.44 3.32
CA LYS A 351 13.11 9.61 4.51
C LYS A 351 12.70 8.17 4.19
N GLY A 352 13.05 7.25 5.09
CA GLY A 352 12.62 5.86 5.04
C GLY A 352 11.11 5.74 5.22
N ALA A 353 10.52 4.78 4.52
CA ALA A 353 9.10 4.44 4.62
C ALA A 353 8.90 3.00 4.13
N THR A 354 7.68 2.49 4.17
CA THR A 354 7.33 1.20 3.59
C THR A 354 6.39 1.35 2.41
N SER A 355 6.55 0.50 1.39
CA SER A 355 5.51 0.26 0.39
C SER A 355 4.47 -0.73 0.92
N LEU A 356 3.32 -0.85 0.25
CA LEU A 356 2.30 -1.85 0.59
C LEU A 356 2.86 -3.27 0.61
N ALA A 357 3.72 -3.64 -0.34
CA ALA A 357 4.35 -4.97 -0.39
C ALA A 357 5.32 -5.20 0.79
N VAL A 358 6.10 -4.18 1.17
CA VAL A 358 6.99 -4.25 2.33
C VAL A 358 6.20 -4.23 3.63
N GLN A 359 5.06 -3.55 3.69
CA GLN A 359 4.18 -3.56 4.85
C GLN A 359 3.61 -4.97 5.11
N ILE A 360 3.18 -5.69 4.08
CA ILE A 360 2.78 -7.11 4.20
C ILE A 360 3.93 -7.92 4.81
N TRP A 361 5.14 -7.77 4.27
CA TRP A 361 6.32 -8.45 4.78
C TRP A 361 6.58 -8.11 6.26
N SER A 362 6.51 -6.84 6.63
CA SER A 362 6.71 -6.37 8.02
C SER A 362 5.68 -6.96 8.99
N ILE A 363 4.39 -6.97 8.59
CA ILE A 363 3.29 -7.53 9.39
C ILE A 363 3.45 -9.05 9.59
N MET A 364 3.90 -9.75 8.55
CA MET A 364 4.06 -11.21 8.60
C MET A 364 5.32 -11.66 9.34
N ASN A 365 6.36 -10.80 9.44
CA ASN A 365 7.61 -11.09 10.17
C ASN A 365 7.62 -10.52 11.60
N GLY A 366 6.54 -9.90 12.06
CA GLY A 366 6.40 -9.48 13.46
C GLY A 366 6.19 -10.67 14.40
N ASP A 367 6.29 -10.42 15.72
CA ASP A 367 6.12 -11.44 16.76
C ASP A 367 4.75 -12.13 16.69
N GLN A 368 3.74 -11.42 16.20
CA GLN A 368 2.38 -11.93 15.99
C GLN A 368 1.92 -11.61 14.57
N PRO A 369 2.07 -12.55 13.62
CA PRO A 369 1.65 -12.35 12.23
C PRO A 369 0.13 -12.11 12.12
N ASN A 370 -0.26 -11.01 11.48
CA ASN A 370 -1.67 -10.68 11.24
C ASN A 370 -2.06 -11.04 9.80
N PHE A 371 -2.57 -12.27 9.60
CA PHE A 371 -3.01 -12.76 8.29
C PHE A 371 -4.20 -11.97 7.72
N GLY A 372 -5.10 -11.47 8.58
CA GLY A 372 -6.26 -10.67 8.17
C GLY A 372 -5.82 -9.38 7.50
N LEU A 373 -5.02 -8.57 8.19
CA LEU A 373 -4.50 -7.30 7.68
C LEU A 373 -3.59 -7.51 6.46
N ALA A 374 -2.70 -8.49 6.48
CA ALA A 374 -1.85 -8.82 5.33
C ALA A 374 -2.67 -9.20 4.09
N SER A 375 -3.74 -9.99 4.27
CA SER A 375 -4.66 -10.36 3.19
C SER A 375 -5.49 -9.15 2.71
N ALA A 376 -5.94 -8.27 3.60
CA ALA A 376 -6.63 -7.03 3.23
C ALA A 376 -5.74 -6.13 2.36
N ILE A 377 -4.48 -5.92 2.76
CA ILE A 377 -3.50 -5.17 1.94
C ILE A 377 -3.28 -5.85 0.59
N SER A 378 -3.22 -7.19 0.55
CA SER A 378 -3.09 -7.94 -0.71
C SER A 378 -4.28 -7.72 -1.64
N ILE A 379 -5.52 -7.66 -1.13
CA ILE A 379 -6.72 -7.33 -1.92
C ILE A 379 -6.59 -5.90 -2.48
N ILE A 380 -6.16 -4.95 -1.66
CA ILE A 380 -5.96 -3.55 -2.09
C ILE A 380 -4.91 -3.46 -3.19
N ILE A 381 -3.79 -4.18 -3.07
CA ILE A 381 -2.78 -4.27 -4.13
C ILE A 381 -3.38 -4.81 -5.42
N LEU A 382 -4.16 -5.91 -5.35
CA LEU A 382 -4.83 -6.48 -6.53
C LEU A 382 -5.78 -5.49 -7.19
N VAL A 383 -6.60 -4.79 -6.40
CA VAL A 383 -7.51 -3.76 -6.90
C VAL A 383 -6.74 -2.59 -7.52
N MET A 384 -5.66 -2.13 -6.87
CA MET A 384 -4.83 -1.05 -7.38
C MET A 384 -4.19 -1.41 -8.73
N VAL A 385 -3.61 -2.60 -8.85
CA VAL A 385 -3.05 -3.10 -10.12
C VAL A 385 -4.14 -3.18 -11.19
N LEU A 386 -5.32 -3.69 -10.86
CA LEU A 386 -6.44 -3.79 -11.79
C LEU A 386 -6.90 -2.40 -12.27
N VAL A 387 -7.08 -1.45 -11.36
CA VAL A 387 -7.49 -0.06 -11.67
C VAL A 387 -6.44 0.62 -12.55
N MET A 388 -5.15 0.49 -12.23
CA MET A 388 -4.06 1.04 -13.03
C MET A 388 -4.02 0.43 -14.43
N ASN A 389 -4.19 -0.89 -14.55
CA ASN A 389 -4.23 -1.60 -15.83
C ASN A 389 -5.42 -1.16 -16.70
N ILE A 390 -6.62 -1.04 -16.10
CA ILE A 390 -7.80 -0.55 -16.78
C ILE A 390 -7.61 0.91 -17.20
N GLY A 391 -7.08 1.76 -16.32
CA GLY A 391 -6.80 3.17 -16.58
C GLY A 391 -5.89 3.35 -17.80
N VAL A 392 -4.75 2.66 -17.83
CA VAL A 392 -3.83 2.70 -18.98
C VAL A 392 -4.51 2.20 -20.25
N LYS A 393 -5.27 1.09 -20.18
CA LYS A 393 -5.99 0.53 -21.33
C LYS A 393 -7.05 1.48 -21.89
N VAL A 394 -7.78 2.19 -21.03
CA VAL A 394 -8.79 3.17 -21.44
C VAL A 394 -8.13 4.38 -22.11
N LEU A 395 -7.05 4.91 -21.52
CA LEU A 395 -6.26 6.00 -22.09
C LEU A 395 -5.69 5.65 -23.45
N THR A 396 -5.25 4.40 -23.63
CA THR A 396 -4.73 3.87 -24.89
C THR A 396 -5.81 3.78 -25.97
N ARG A 397 -6.97 3.22 -25.61
CA ARG A 397 -8.07 3.00 -26.55
C ARG A 397 -8.55 4.29 -27.21
N SER A 398 -8.50 5.41 -26.51
CA SER A 398 -8.89 6.71 -27.04
C SER A 398 -7.90 7.27 -28.08
N LYS A 399 -6.61 6.88 -27.99
CA LYS A 399 -5.56 7.32 -28.93
C LYS A 399 -5.37 6.38 -30.11
N VAL A 400 -5.54 5.07 -29.92
CA VAL A 400 -5.42 4.06 -31.00
C VAL A 400 -6.59 4.13 -31.99
N LYS A 401 -7.79 4.57 -31.58
CA LYS A 401 -8.92 4.77 -32.52
C LYS A 401 -8.71 5.90 -33.55
N LYS A 402 -7.62 6.66 -33.46
CA LYS A 402 -7.30 7.77 -34.38
C LYS A 402 -6.28 7.39 -35.47
N TRP A 403 -5.84 6.16 -35.51
CA TRP A 403 -4.95 5.55 -36.51
C TRP A 403 -5.61 4.27 -37.08
#